data_f87892300aafacc48dcc3affb7dfb594
#
_entry.id   f87892300aafacc48dcc3affb7dfb594
#
_cell.length_a   1.000
_cell.length_b   1.000
_cell.length_c   1.000
_cell.angle_alpha   90.00
_cell.angle_beta   90.00
_cell.angle_gamma   90.00
#
_symmetry.space_group_name_H-M   'P 1'
#
loop_
_entity.id
_entity.type
_entity.pdbx_description
1 polymer ?
#
loop_
_entity_poly.entity_id
_entity_poly.type
_entity_poly.pdbx_seq_one_letter_code
_entity_poly.pdbx_strand_id
1 'polypeptide(L)'
;MAETKNTEKQNIEIQKEEEKRESVRKADAAVKSMHDFTSPEVLYQELIKSVKKYHPSTDISMVEKAFNIAYHAHEGQFRKSGEAYIIHPLWVGIILADLELDKETIVAGILHDVVEDTVMTEQEITEIFGSEVALLVDGVTKLGQLSYSADKLEVQAENLRKMFLAMAKDIRVILIKLADR
;
A
#
# COMPACT_ATOMS: atom_id res chain seq x y z
N MET A 1 -62.45 -14.10 15.81
CA MET A 1 -61.44 -14.98 15.17
C MET A 1 -60.64 -14.32 14.03
N ALA A 2 -61.13 -13.27 13.39
CA ALA A 2 -60.35 -12.58 12.32
C ALA A 2 -59.35 -11.55 12.85
N GLU A 3 -59.67 -10.86 13.96
CA GLU A 3 -58.78 -9.84 14.55
C GLU A 3 -57.52 -10.40 15.19
N THR A 4 -57.59 -11.57 15.82
CA THR A 4 -56.43 -12.24 16.44
C THR A 4 -55.36 -12.67 15.41
N LYS A 5 -55.79 -13.11 14.22
CA LYS A 5 -54.85 -13.51 13.14
C LYS A 5 -54.14 -12.33 12.48
N ASN A 6 -54.72 -11.13 12.52
CA ASN A 6 -54.13 -9.94 11.95
C ASN A 6 -53.06 -9.37 12.86
N THR A 7 -53.28 -9.43 14.18
CA THR A 7 -52.31 -9.00 15.21
C THR A 7 -51.07 -9.94 15.25
N GLU A 8 -51.27 -11.25 15.09
CA GLU A 8 -50.15 -12.21 15.00
C GLU A 8 -49.28 -12.01 13.74
N LYS A 9 -49.92 -11.74 12.60
CA LYS A 9 -49.16 -11.44 11.37
C LYS A 9 -48.34 -10.15 11.47
N GLN A 10 -48.91 -9.10 12.05
CA GLN A 10 -48.22 -7.84 12.29
C GLN A 10 -47.02 -8.00 13.25
N ASN A 11 -47.17 -8.78 14.32
CA ASN A 11 -46.10 -9.05 15.25
C ASN A 11 -44.96 -9.87 14.60
N ILE A 12 -45.26 -10.81 13.73
CA ILE A 12 -44.27 -11.59 12.98
C ILE A 12 -43.53 -10.70 11.96
N GLU A 13 -44.19 -9.77 11.33
CA GLU A 13 -43.60 -8.82 10.40
C GLU A 13 -42.66 -7.84 11.11
N ILE A 14 -43.07 -7.32 12.27
CA ILE A 14 -42.26 -6.44 13.12
C ILE A 14 -41.00 -7.17 13.60
N GLN A 15 -41.10 -8.41 14.08
CA GLN A 15 -39.97 -9.21 14.51
C GLN A 15 -38.95 -9.48 13.38
N LYS A 16 -39.44 -9.79 12.19
CA LYS A 16 -38.56 -9.98 11.01
C LYS A 16 -37.87 -8.69 10.58
N GLU A 17 -38.50 -7.56 10.74
CA GLU A 17 -37.88 -6.27 10.42
C GLU A 17 -36.85 -5.83 11.47
N GLU A 18 -37.08 -6.16 12.75
CA GLU A 18 -36.09 -5.95 13.83
C GLU A 18 -34.90 -6.86 13.69
N GLU A 19 -35.06 -8.16 13.38
CA GLU A 19 -33.98 -9.09 13.11
C GLU A 19 -33.12 -8.65 11.90
N LYS A 20 -33.79 -8.15 10.86
CA LYS A 20 -33.10 -7.61 9.68
C LYS A 20 -32.33 -6.35 10.00
N ARG A 21 -32.86 -5.44 10.82
CA ARG A 21 -32.15 -4.23 11.28
C ARG A 21 -30.98 -4.56 12.19
N GLU A 22 -31.11 -5.57 13.04
CA GLU A 22 -30.02 -6.03 13.90
C GLU A 22 -28.91 -6.72 13.11
N SER A 23 -29.25 -7.53 12.09
CA SER A 23 -28.27 -8.14 11.19
C SER A 23 -27.51 -7.11 10.36
N VAL A 24 -28.17 -6.04 9.88
CA VAL A 24 -27.53 -4.91 9.19
C VAL A 24 -26.61 -4.15 10.15
N ARG A 25 -27.06 -3.85 11.38
CA ARG A 25 -26.22 -3.19 12.39
C ARG A 25 -24.99 -4.03 12.77
N LYS A 26 -25.12 -5.35 12.86
CA LYS A 26 -23.98 -6.27 13.11
C LYS A 26 -23.04 -6.32 11.91
N ALA A 27 -23.57 -6.30 10.69
CA ALA A 27 -22.75 -6.23 9.48
C ALA A 27 -22.00 -4.88 9.38
N ASP A 28 -22.70 -3.75 9.64
CA ASP A 28 -22.07 -2.42 9.66
C ASP A 28 -21.03 -2.28 10.79
N ALA A 29 -21.28 -2.86 11.97
CA ALA A 29 -20.31 -2.88 13.05
C ALA A 29 -19.09 -3.78 12.73
N ALA A 30 -19.30 -4.90 12.04
CA ALA A 30 -18.23 -5.78 11.59
C ALA A 30 -17.40 -5.12 10.48
N VAL A 31 -18.04 -4.42 9.52
CA VAL A 31 -17.38 -3.61 8.49
C VAL A 31 -16.60 -2.47 9.15
N LYS A 32 -17.18 -1.79 10.15
CA LYS A 32 -16.50 -0.72 10.88
C LYS A 32 -15.31 -1.22 11.72
N SER A 33 -15.36 -2.44 12.28
CA SER A 33 -14.24 -3.06 13.00
C SER A 33 -13.16 -3.58 12.05
N MET A 34 -13.49 -3.92 10.80
CA MET A 34 -12.51 -4.22 9.75
C MET A 34 -11.84 -2.96 9.18
N HIS A 35 -12.40 -1.77 9.42
CA HIS A 35 -11.86 -0.47 9.03
C HIS A 35 -11.09 0.23 10.15
N ASP A 36 -10.70 -0.47 11.21
CA ASP A 36 -9.71 0.03 12.17
C ASP A 36 -8.31 -0.09 11.53
N PHE A 37 -8.10 0.73 10.48
CA PHE A 37 -6.80 0.81 9.82
C PHE A 37 -5.76 1.29 10.82
N THR A 38 -4.64 0.60 10.89
CA THR A 38 -3.48 1.05 11.66
C THR A 38 -3.10 2.46 11.18
N SER A 39 -2.89 3.39 12.11
CA SER A 39 -2.55 4.76 11.72
C SER A 39 -1.18 4.81 11.03
N PRO A 40 -0.94 5.76 10.10
CA PRO A 40 0.35 5.95 9.46
C PRO A 40 1.51 6.12 10.46
N GLU A 41 1.25 6.79 11.59
CA GLU A 41 2.25 7.02 12.63
C GLU A 41 2.67 5.73 13.32
N VAL A 42 1.72 4.82 13.59
CA VAL A 42 1.99 3.51 14.19
C VAL A 42 2.83 2.66 13.23
N LEU A 43 2.46 2.61 11.94
CA LEU A 43 3.23 1.89 10.92
C LEU A 43 4.62 2.50 10.72
N TYR A 44 4.76 3.82 10.78
CA TYR A 44 6.06 4.47 10.74
C TYR A 44 6.96 4.04 11.92
N GLN A 45 6.41 3.97 13.13
CA GLN A 45 7.17 3.48 14.30
C GLN A 45 7.56 2.00 14.13
N GLU A 46 6.71 1.18 13.55
CA GLU A 46 7.01 -0.22 13.22
C GLU A 46 8.13 -0.32 12.18
N LEU A 47 8.08 0.47 11.11
CA LEU A 47 9.14 0.58 10.12
C LEU A 47 10.49 0.92 10.77
N ILE A 48 10.54 1.96 11.62
CA ILE A 48 11.76 2.37 12.31
C ILE A 48 12.27 1.26 13.23
N LYS A 49 11.38 0.54 13.90
CA LYS A 49 11.73 -0.60 14.74
C LYS A 49 12.35 -1.74 13.91
N SER A 50 11.77 -2.08 12.75
CA SER A 50 12.28 -3.09 11.83
C SER A 50 13.66 -2.68 11.28
N VAL A 51 13.83 -1.43 10.84
CA VAL A 51 15.14 -0.93 10.38
C VAL A 51 16.20 -1.03 11.47
N LYS A 52 15.91 -0.56 12.69
CA LYS A 52 16.86 -0.56 13.81
C LYS A 52 17.19 -1.96 14.32
N LYS A 53 16.35 -2.93 14.10
CA LYS A 53 16.58 -4.33 14.51
C LYS A 53 17.83 -4.91 13.82
N TYR A 54 18.01 -4.62 12.53
CA TYR A 54 19.11 -5.15 11.72
C TYR A 54 20.24 -4.14 11.52
N HIS A 55 19.93 -2.85 11.60
CA HIS A 55 20.86 -1.74 11.44
C HIS A 55 20.80 -0.78 12.63
N PRO A 56 21.23 -1.19 13.84
CA PRO A 56 21.04 -0.41 15.07
C PRO A 56 21.71 0.97 15.05
N SER A 57 22.83 1.10 14.32
CA SER A 57 23.58 2.35 14.16
C SER A 57 23.21 3.17 12.94
N THR A 58 22.22 2.72 12.15
CA THR A 58 21.82 3.42 10.91
C THR A 58 21.18 4.76 11.24
N ASP A 59 21.66 5.78 10.55
CA ASP A 59 20.98 7.06 10.49
C ASP A 59 19.65 6.92 9.75
N ILE A 60 18.55 7.10 10.48
CA ILE A 60 17.18 6.98 9.98
C ILE A 60 16.66 8.26 9.31
N SER A 61 17.46 9.33 9.28
CA SER A 61 17.04 10.63 8.74
C SER A 61 16.53 10.55 7.31
N MET A 62 17.15 9.68 6.50
CA MET A 62 16.75 9.44 5.11
C MET A 62 15.37 8.74 5.02
N VAL A 63 15.11 7.77 5.89
CA VAL A 63 13.82 7.07 5.98
C VAL A 63 12.72 8.03 6.48
N GLU A 64 13.02 8.84 7.50
CA GLU A 64 12.12 9.85 8.03
C GLU A 64 11.75 10.90 6.96
N LYS A 65 12.76 11.36 6.21
CA LYS A 65 12.56 12.29 5.10
C LYS A 65 11.68 11.70 4.00
N ALA A 66 11.89 10.43 3.64
CA ALA A 66 11.08 9.71 2.65
C ALA A 66 9.63 9.56 3.12
N PHE A 67 9.43 9.18 4.39
CA PHE A 67 8.10 9.11 4.98
C PHE A 67 7.37 10.45 4.92
N ASN A 68 8.00 11.54 5.36
CA ASN A 68 7.38 12.87 5.36
C ASN A 68 7.00 13.31 3.94
N ILE A 69 7.87 13.09 2.96
CA ILE A 69 7.59 13.43 1.55
C ILE A 69 6.42 12.58 1.02
N ALA A 70 6.44 11.25 1.20
CA ALA A 70 5.38 10.38 0.75
C ALA A 70 4.04 10.68 1.44
N TYR A 71 4.08 11.00 2.75
CA TYR A 71 2.90 11.36 3.52
C TYR A 71 2.21 12.61 2.97
N HIS A 72 2.98 13.68 2.71
CA HIS A 72 2.42 14.92 2.15
C HIS A 72 2.04 14.77 0.66
N ALA A 73 2.81 14.01 -0.11
CA ALA A 73 2.52 13.78 -1.53
C ALA A 73 1.20 13.01 -1.74
N HIS A 74 0.85 12.11 -0.83
CA HIS A 74 -0.39 11.34 -0.86
C HIS A 74 -1.49 11.88 0.07
N GLU A 75 -1.35 13.12 0.56
CA GLU A 75 -2.34 13.73 1.44
C GLU A 75 -3.72 13.81 0.75
N GLY A 76 -4.76 13.35 1.45
CA GLY A 76 -6.12 13.30 0.89
C GLY A 76 -6.38 12.19 -0.13
N GLN A 77 -5.39 11.35 -0.43
CA GLN A 77 -5.57 10.17 -1.29
C GLN A 77 -5.96 8.95 -0.46
N PHE A 78 -6.88 8.16 -1.00
CA PHE A 78 -7.39 6.94 -0.35
C PHE A 78 -7.38 5.78 -1.34
N ARG A 79 -7.09 4.58 -0.85
CA ARG A 79 -7.24 3.33 -1.61
C ARG A 79 -8.71 2.98 -1.78
N LYS A 80 -9.02 2.06 -2.69
CA LYS A 80 -10.40 1.54 -2.89
C LYS A 80 -10.98 0.89 -1.63
N SER A 81 -10.14 0.44 -0.72
CA SER A 81 -10.49 -0.07 0.62
C SER A 81 -10.94 1.02 1.60
N GLY A 82 -10.68 2.30 1.30
CA GLY A 82 -10.98 3.46 2.15
C GLY A 82 -9.86 3.85 3.11
N GLU A 83 -8.74 3.12 3.13
CA GLU A 83 -7.56 3.49 3.93
C GLU A 83 -6.75 4.62 3.27
N ALA A 84 -6.03 5.40 4.09
CA ALA A 84 -5.12 6.42 3.57
C ALA A 84 -4.04 5.78 2.68
N TYR A 85 -3.75 6.41 1.53
CA TYR A 85 -2.82 5.83 0.53
C TYR A 85 -1.44 5.55 1.11
N ILE A 86 -0.92 6.41 1.98
CA ILE A 86 0.39 6.28 2.62
C ILE A 86 0.60 4.95 3.38
N ILE A 87 -0.46 4.28 3.81
CA ILE A 87 -0.39 2.99 4.49
C ILE A 87 0.30 1.93 3.62
N HIS A 88 0.04 1.95 2.31
CA HIS A 88 0.66 1.01 1.38
C HIS A 88 2.19 1.18 1.26
N PRO A 89 2.74 2.37 0.94
CA PRO A 89 4.19 2.56 0.91
C PRO A 89 4.88 2.22 2.24
N LEU A 90 4.22 2.45 3.38
CA LEU A 90 4.76 2.06 4.68
C LEU A 90 4.87 0.55 4.83
N TRP A 91 3.86 -0.20 4.42
CA TRP A 91 3.93 -1.68 4.42
C TRP A 91 5.02 -2.20 3.50
N VAL A 92 5.17 -1.61 2.31
CA VAL A 92 6.29 -1.94 1.41
C VAL A 92 7.63 -1.72 2.11
N GLY A 93 7.81 -0.57 2.75
CA GLY A 93 9.02 -0.26 3.52
C GLY A 93 9.30 -1.25 4.65
N ILE A 94 8.27 -1.65 5.41
CA ILE A 94 8.37 -2.65 6.49
C ILE A 94 8.80 -4.02 5.94
N ILE A 95 8.18 -4.48 4.85
CA ILE A 95 8.54 -5.75 4.20
C ILE A 95 10.02 -5.73 3.77
N LEU A 96 10.47 -4.64 3.14
CA LEU A 96 11.87 -4.50 2.71
C LEU A 96 12.84 -4.44 3.90
N ALA A 97 12.45 -3.78 5.00
CA ALA A 97 13.23 -3.75 6.23
C ALA A 97 13.32 -5.13 6.90
N ASP A 98 12.23 -5.89 6.93
CA ASP A 98 12.20 -7.26 7.46
C ASP A 98 13.00 -8.25 6.60
N LEU A 99 13.18 -7.96 5.32
CA LEU A 99 14.11 -8.66 4.42
C LEU A 99 15.57 -8.20 4.58
N GLU A 100 15.85 -7.33 5.57
CA GLU A 100 17.21 -6.83 5.90
C GLU A 100 17.89 -6.08 4.74
N LEU A 101 17.09 -5.45 3.87
CA LEU A 101 17.63 -4.70 2.74
C LEU A 101 18.21 -3.35 3.18
N ASP A 102 19.07 -2.78 2.33
CA ASP A 102 19.72 -1.50 2.59
C ASP A 102 18.71 -0.33 2.65
N LYS A 103 19.14 0.77 3.28
CA LYS A 103 18.31 1.95 3.50
C LYS A 103 17.81 2.59 2.20
N GLU A 104 18.63 2.56 1.15
CA GLU A 104 18.32 3.09 -0.18
C GLU A 104 17.16 2.32 -0.80
N THR A 105 17.14 1.00 -0.65
CA THR A 105 16.05 0.12 -1.10
C THR A 105 14.75 0.39 -0.31
N ILE A 106 14.84 0.52 1.01
CA ILE A 106 13.68 0.83 1.87
C ILE A 106 13.09 2.19 1.50
N VAL A 107 13.96 3.21 1.35
CA VAL A 107 13.55 4.56 0.95
C VAL A 107 12.91 4.55 -0.45
N ALA A 108 13.49 3.83 -1.41
CA ALA A 108 12.89 3.68 -2.74
C ALA A 108 11.53 2.97 -2.68
N GLY A 109 11.36 1.99 -1.79
CA GLY A 109 10.09 1.33 -1.53
C GLY A 109 9.02 2.27 -0.97
N ILE A 110 9.39 3.21 -0.10
CA ILE A 110 8.47 4.24 0.42
C ILE A 110 8.09 5.26 -0.65
N LEU A 111 9.00 5.55 -1.58
CA LEU A 111 8.84 6.59 -2.61
C LEU A 111 8.35 6.05 -3.96
N HIS A 112 8.15 4.73 -4.11
CA HIS A 112 7.95 4.10 -5.41
C HIS A 112 6.75 4.66 -6.20
N ASP A 113 5.66 5.02 -5.52
CA ASP A 113 4.46 5.59 -6.13
C ASP A 113 4.47 7.12 -6.18
N VAL A 114 5.41 7.79 -5.48
CA VAL A 114 5.40 9.26 -5.37
C VAL A 114 5.61 9.92 -6.74
N VAL A 115 6.50 9.38 -7.57
CA VAL A 115 6.76 9.91 -8.93
C VAL A 115 5.64 9.54 -9.90
N GLU A 116 5.00 8.38 -9.72
CA GLU A 116 3.94 7.90 -10.61
C GLU A 116 2.59 8.60 -10.32
N ASP A 117 2.26 8.79 -9.04
CA ASP A 117 0.92 9.20 -8.60
C ASP A 117 0.85 10.65 -8.12
N THR A 118 1.97 11.40 -8.12
CA THR A 118 2.01 12.78 -7.61
C THR A 118 2.75 13.72 -8.57
N VAL A 119 2.92 14.97 -8.16
CA VAL A 119 3.61 16.01 -8.95
C VAL A 119 5.14 15.99 -8.79
N MET A 120 5.67 15.14 -7.89
CA MET A 120 7.11 15.05 -7.65
C MET A 120 7.83 14.40 -8.84
N THR A 121 8.97 14.97 -9.22
CA THR A 121 9.76 14.51 -10.35
C THR A 121 10.93 13.62 -9.92
N GLU A 122 11.44 12.77 -10.83
CA GLU A 122 12.65 11.99 -10.64
C GLU A 122 13.87 12.86 -10.33
N GLN A 123 13.94 14.07 -10.91
CA GLN A 123 15.02 15.01 -10.63
C GLN A 123 15.00 15.47 -9.18
N GLU A 124 13.84 15.81 -8.62
CA GLU A 124 13.69 16.16 -7.20
C GLU A 124 14.06 15.00 -6.28
N ILE A 125 13.69 13.76 -6.61
CA ILE A 125 14.15 12.57 -5.88
C ILE A 125 15.69 12.47 -5.92
N THR A 126 16.31 12.71 -7.09
CA THR A 126 17.76 12.68 -7.23
C THR A 126 18.44 13.74 -6.37
N GLU A 127 17.93 14.96 -6.34
CA GLU A 127 18.48 16.07 -5.54
C GLU A 127 18.35 15.82 -4.03
N ILE A 128 17.27 15.17 -3.61
CA ILE A 128 16.95 14.97 -2.19
C ILE A 128 17.60 13.71 -1.62
N PHE A 129 17.60 12.61 -2.38
CA PHE A 129 17.96 11.27 -1.91
C PHE A 129 19.20 10.67 -2.62
N GLY A 130 19.65 11.32 -3.68
CA GLY A 130 20.76 10.84 -4.50
C GLY A 130 20.33 9.95 -5.67
N SER A 131 21.29 9.71 -6.57
CA SER A 131 21.05 8.99 -7.83
C SER A 131 20.68 7.52 -7.63
N GLU A 132 21.13 6.90 -6.55
CA GLU A 132 20.86 5.48 -6.27
C GLU A 132 19.38 5.26 -5.98
N VAL A 133 18.79 6.04 -5.09
CA VAL A 133 17.33 5.98 -4.80
C VAL A 133 16.52 6.32 -6.03
N ALA A 134 16.91 7.36 -6.78
CA ALA A 134 16.21 7.76 -8.00
C ALA A 134 16.21 6.64 -9.06
N LEU A 135 17.32 5.96 -9.26
CA LEU A 135 17.43 4.81 -10.17
C LEU A 135 16.51 3.64 -9.77
N LEU A 136 16.41 3.36 -8.46
CA LEU A 136 15.53 2.32 -7.97
C LEU A 136 14.05 2.69 -8.19
N VAL A 137 13.66 3.92 -7.85
CA VAL A 137 12.29 4.43 -8.06
C VAL A 137 11.94 4.40 -9.55
N ASP A 138 12.79 4.95 -10.43
CA ASP A 138 12.59 4.91 -11.89
C ASP A 138 12.44 3.47 -12.42
N GLY A 139 13.28 2.57 -11.93
CA GLY A 139 13.22 1.15 -12.28
C GLY A 139 11.87 0.51 -11.92
N VAL A 140 11.35 0.78 -10.73
CA VAL A 140 10.07 0.25 -10.24
C VAL A 140 8.90 0.84 -11.05
N THR A 141 8.90 2.16 -11.30
CA THR A 141 7.90 2.85 -12.13
C THR A 141 7.85 2.26 -13.54
N LYS A 142 8.99 2.07 -14.19
CA LYS A 142 9.06 1.44 -15.53
C LYS A 142 8.55 0.01 -15.55
N LEU A 143 8.76 -0.76 -14.48
CA LEU A 143 8.16 -2.09 -14.32
C LEU A 143 6.65 -2.03 -14.06
N GLY A 144 6.15 -1.02 -13.36
CA GLY A 144 4.72 -0.79 -13.13
C GLY A 144 3.94 -0.58 -14.43
N GLN A 145 4.55 0.07 -15.40
CA GLN A 145 3.96 0.36 -16.72
C GLN A 145 3.90 -0.85 -17.67
N LEU A 146 4.33 -2.04 -17.24
CA LEU A 146 4.21 -3.24 -18.05
C LEU A 146 2.74 -3.64 -18.26
N SER A 147 2.32 -3.77 -19.51
CA SER A 147 0.96 -4.20 -19.86
C SER A 147 0.76 -5.68 -19.57
N TYR A 148 -0.04 -6.01 -18.56
CA TYR A 148 -0.46 -7.38 -18.25
C TYR A 148 -1.72 -7.79 -19.06
N SER A 149 -1.73 -7.56 -20.38
CA SER A 149 -2.80 -8.11 -21.20
C SER A 149 -2.57 -9.62 -21.41
N ALA A 150 -3.48 -10.43 -20.88
CA ALA A 150 -3.35 -11.89 -20.83
C ALA A 150 -3.30 -12.59 -22.20
N ASP A 151 -3.65 -11.88 -23.29
CA ASP A 151 -4.03 -12.54 -24.55
C ASP A 151 -2.98 -12.51 -25.66
N LYS A 152 -1.77 -11.98 -25.41
CA LYS A 152 -0.72 -11.96 -26.45
C LYS A 152 0.61 -12.46 -25.90
N LEU A 153 1.04 -13.63 -26.38
CA LEU A 153 2.33 -14.25 -26.08
C LEU A 153 3.52 -13.27 -26.27
N GLU A 154 3.43 -12.43 -27.29
CA GLU A 154 4.43 -11.39 -27.59
C GLU A 154 4.54 -10.33 -26.48
N VAL A 155 3.40 -9.90 -25.89
CA VAL A 155 3.38 -8.95 -24.79
C VAL A 155 4.00 -9.56 -23.54
N GLN A 156 3.72 -10.83 -23.25
CA GLN A 156 4.33 -11.54 -22.12
C GLN A 156 5.85 -11.71 -22.31
N ALA A 157 6.30 -12.04 -23.50
CA ALA A 157 7.73 -12.16 -23.80
C ALA A 157 8.47 -10.81 -23.64
N GLU A 158 7.87 -9.71 -24.12
CA GLU A 158 8.44 -8.38 -23.96
C GLU A 158 8.45 -7.90 -22.49
N ASN A 159 7.41 -8.22 -21.72
CA ASN A 159 7.36 -7.94 -20.30
C ASN A 159 8.47 -8.70 -19.54
N LEU A 160 8.64 -9.99 -19.82
CA LEU A 160 9.74 -10.79 -19.26
C LEU A 160 11.10 -10.21 -19.63
N ARG A 161 11.31 -9.83 -20.91
CA ARG A 161 12.54 -9.18 -21.34
C ARG A 161 12.83 -7.90 -20.56
N LYS A 162 11.83 -7.03 -20.35
CA LYS A 162 11.97 -5.80 -19.58
C LYS A 162 12.29 -6.09 -18.10
N MET A 163 11.65 -7.10 -17.51
CA MET A 163 11.97 -7.57 -16.17
C MET A 163 13.43 -8.03 -16.08
N PHE A 164 13.89 -8.87 -17.00
CA PHE A 164 15.29 -9.32 -17.01
C PHE A 164 16.28 -8.18 -17.20
N LEU A 165 15.97 -7.20 -18.03
CA LEU A 165 16.82 -6.02 -18.21
C LEU A 165 16.87 -5.14 -16.94
N ALA A 166 15.74 -5.00 -16.23
CA ALA A 166 15.71 -4.31 -14.94
C ALA A 166 16.53 -5.06 -13.88
N MET A 167 16.39 -6.39 -13.79
CA MET A 167 17.18 -7.23 -12.89
C MET A 167 18.69 -7.16 -13.19
N ALA A 168 19.07 -7.09 -14.45
CA ALA A 168 20.48 -6.98 -14.85
C ALA A 168 21.08 -5.62 -14.47
N LYS A 169 20.26 -4.58 -14.31
CA LYS A 169 20.72 -3.27 -13.82
C LYS A 169 20.82 -3.27 -12.30
N ASP A 170 19.75 -3.64 -11.62
CA ASP A 170 19.69 -3.74 -10.16
C ASP A 170 18.55 -4.67 -9.72
N ILE A 171 18.91 -5.76 -9.06
CA ILE A 171 17.95 -6.76 -8.58
C ILE A 171 16.96 -6.18 -7.56
N ARG A 172 17.35 -5.12 -6.84
CA ARG A 172 16.51 -4.47 -5.81
C ARG A 172 15.21 -3.93 -6.39
N VAL A 173 15.21 -3.52 -7.66
CA VAL A 173 14.01 -3.07 -8.38
C VAL A 173 12.91 -4.15 -8.37
N ILE A 174 13.29 -5.42 -8.59
CA ILE A 174 12.35 -6.55 -8.54
C ILE A 174 11.91 -6.84 -7.10
N LEU A 175 12.82 -6.74 -6.11
CA LEU A 175 12.48 -6.95 -4.71
C LEU A 175 11.45 -5.91 -4.23
N ILE A 176 11.64 -4.63 -4.58
CA ILE A 176 10.65 -3.57 -4.29
C ILE A 176 9.32 -3.92 -4.96
N LYS A 177 9.32 -4.30 -6.25
CA LYS A 177 8.09 -4.63 -6.98
C LYS A 177 7.37 -5.87 -6.45
N LEU A 178 8.10 -6.83 -5.88
CA LEU A 178 7.49 -7.98 -5.19
C LEU A 178 6.89 -7.58 -3.84
N ALA A 179 7.52 -6.67 -3.10
CA ALA A 179 6.99 -6.14 -1.84
C ALA A 179 5.74 -5.27 -2.04
N ASP A 180 5.64 -4.58 -3.19
CA ASP A 180 4.49 -3.77 -3.60
C ASP A 180 3.24 -4.63 -3.93
N ARG A 181 3.37 -5.89 -4.30
CA ARG A 181 2.26 -6.79 -4.67
C ARG A 181 1.57 -7.45 -3.48
#